data_04950eb1a3637912c3b8d775448c26ff
#
_entry.id   04950eb1a3637912c3b8d775448c26ff
#
_cell.length_a   1.000
_cell.length_b   1.000
_cell.length_c   1.000
_cell.angle_alpha   90.00
_cell.angle_beta   90.00
_cell.angle_gamma   90.00
#
_symmetry.space_group_name_H-M   'P 1'
#
loop_
_entity.id
_entity.type
_entity.pdbx_description
1 polymer ?
#
loop_
_entity_poly.entity_id
_entity_poly.type
_entity_poly.pdbx_seq_one_letter_code
_entity_poly.pdbx_strand_id
1 'polypeptide(L)'
;VARAFARQSSFPGRRLVLHLLSLPVVTPVIVAVLGIIVVYGQSGILRDSLELVGLSWSGRFYGLTGILVAHVFFNLPLSVRMLLPAWDRIPSENWRLTAQLGMNSRQLFRWLEWPALTSVLPGTATVVFLLCFSSFAVVLVLGGGPSATTIEVAIYQALRFDFDPPRAAALALGQLGICTALVLGLHH
;
A
#
# COMPACT_ATOMS: atom_id res chain seq x y z
N VAL A 1 -2.78 -0.67 12.12
CA VAL A 1 -3.19 0.74 11.99
C VAL A 1 -4.72 0.83 11.99
N ALA A 2 -5.47 0.30 10.98
CA ALA A 2 -6.93 0.41 10.89
C ALA A 2 -7.65 -0.03 12.17
N ARG A 3 -7.30 -1.19 12.74
CA ARG A 3 -7.84 -1.71 14.00
C ARG A 3 -7.64 -0.76 15.19
N ALA A 4 -6.50 -0.10 15.27
CA ALA A 4 -6.23 0.87 16.35
C ALA A 4 -7.18 2.07 16.23
N PHE A 5 -7.37 2.58 15.02
CA PHE A 5 -8.32 3.67 14.75
C PHE A 5 -9.77 3.28 14.99
N ALA A 6 -10.16 2.04 14.68
CA ALA A 6 -11.51 1.54 14.90
C ALA A 6 -11.83 1.40 16.41
N ARG A 7 -10.86 0.94 17.21
CA ARG A 7 -11.06 0.75 18.66
C ARG A 7 -10.93 2.01 19.48
N GLN A 8 -10.13 2.96 19.02
CA GLN A 8 -9.96 4.25 19.69
C GLN A 8 -10.68 5.34 18.89
N SER A 9 -11.96 5.50 19.15
CA SER A 9 -12.80 6.50 18.48
C SER A 9 -12.43 7.94 18.84
N SER A 10 -11.79 8.17 20.00
CA SER A 10 -11.39 9.49 20.47
C SER A 10 -10.02 9.43 21.15
N PHE A 11 -9.02 10.04 20.51
CA PHE A 11 -7.72 10.37 21.11
C PHE A 11 -7.25 11.73 20.60
N PRO A 12 -6.45 12.47 21.40
CA PRO A 12 -5.94 13.77 20.95
C PRO A 12 -5.07 13.59 19.70
N GLY A 13 -5.36 14.38 18.65
CA GLY A 13 -4.64 14.28 17.38
C GLY A 13 -5.20 13.28 16.35
N ARG A 14 -6.29 12.54 16.65
CA ARG A 14 -6.89 11.58 15.71
C ARG A 14 -7.21 12.22 14.34
N ARG A 15 -7.78 13.42 14.34
CA ARG A 15 -8.08 14.16 13.10
C ARG A 15 -6.81 14.49 12.32
N LEU A 16 -5.76 14.94 13.02
CA LEU A 16 -4.48 15.25 12.39
C LEU A 16 -3.88 14.01 11.73
N VAL A 17 -3.84 12.86 12.42
CA VAL A 17 -3.30 11.62 11.86
C VAL A 17 -4.13 11.14 10.67
N LEU A 18 -5.46 11.26 10.70
CA LEU A 18 -6.32 10.92 9.55
C LEU A 18 -6.07 11.88 8.37
N HIS A 19 -5.83 13.16 8.60
CA HIS A 19 -5.45 14.11 7.54
C HIS A 19 -4.05 13.78 6.98
N LEU A 20 -3.08 13.49 7.83
CA LEU A 20 -1.74 13.08 7.40
C LEU A 20 -1.78 11.78 6.56
N LEU A 21 -2.62 10.81 6.96
CA LEU A 21 -2.88 9.61 6.16
C LEU A 21 -3.57 9.92 4.81
N SER A 22 -4.12 11.12 4.64
CA SER A 22 -4.73 11.53 3.36
C SER A 22 -3.73 12.15 2.40
N LEU A 23 -2.61 12.67 2.88
CA LEU A 23 -1.61 13.37 2.08
C LEU A 23 -1.09 12.54 0.90
N PRO A 24 -0.73 11.25 1.07
CA PRO A 24 -0.25 10.43 -0.03
C PRO A 24 -1.24 10.31 -1.19
N VAL A 25 -2.55 10.36 -0.92
CA VAL A 25 -3.59 10.21 -1.94
C VAL A 25 -3.69 11.47 -2.82
N VAL A 26 -3.37 12.64 -2.28
CA VAL A 26 -3.49 13.93 -2.97
C VAL A 26 -2.15 14.35 -3.59
N THR A 27 -1.03 13.81 -3.07
CA THR A 27 0.31 14.18 -3.52
C THR A 27 0.60 13.55 -4.90
N PRO A 28 1.08 14.32 -5.91
CA PRO A 28 1.54 13.75 -7.16
C PRO A 28 2.62 12.68 -6.92
N VAL A 29 2.49 11.52 -7.60
CA VAL A 29 3.35 10.35 -7.37
C VAL A 29 4.83 10.69 -7.47
N ILE A 30 5.24 11.45 -8.48
CA ILE A 30 6.65 11.86 -8.68
C ILE A 30 7.16 12.67 -7.49
N VAL A 31 6.36 13.63 -6.99
CA VAL A 31 6.74 14.47 -5.84
C VAL A 31 6.94 13.63 -4.58
N ALA A 32 6.02 12.70 -4.32
CA ALA A 32 6.13 11.80 -3.19
C ALA A 32 7.34 10.87 -3.31
N VAL A 33 7.61 10.33 -4.50
CA VAL A 33 8.79 9.47 -4.75
C VAL A 33 10.09 10.23 -4.54
N LEU A 34 10.19 11.47 -5.01
CA LEU A 34 11.34 12.34 -4.75
C LEU A 34 11.49 12.62 -3.24
N GLY A 35 10.39 12.89 -2.54
CA GLY A 35 10.41 13.04 -1.08
C GLY A 35 10.92 11.78 -0.36
N ILE A 36 10.48 10.60 -0.80
CA ILE A 36 10.96 9.32 -0.27
C ILE A 36 12.48 9.15 -0.52
N ILE A 37 12.98 9.53 -1.70
CA ILE A 37 14.42 9.50 -2.02
C ILE A 37 15.21 10.45 -1.12
N VAL A 38 14.71 11.66 -0.87
CA VAL A 38 15.36 12.63 0.02
C VAL A 38 15.45 12.11 1.45
N VAL A 39 14.44 11.35 1.90
CA VAL A 39 14.43 10.81 3.27
C VAL A 39 15.25 9.51 3.37
N TYR A 40 15.04 8.56 2.46
CA TYR A 40 15.54 7.18 2.57
C TYR A 40 16.66 6.85 1.58
N GLY A 41 16.98 7.74 0.64
CA GLY A 41 18.00 7.52 -0.39
C GLY A 41 19.40 7.33 0.18
N GLN A 42 20.37 7.08 -0.68
CA GLN A 42 21.77 6.84 -0.29
C GLN A 42 22.44 8.07 0.38
N SER A 43 22.00 9.26 0.04
CA SER A 43 22.38 10.54 0.67
C SER A 43 21.16 11.17 1.33
N GLY A 44 20.33 10.36 2.01
CA GLY A 44 19.07 10.81 2.57
C GLY A 44 19.20 11.21 4.04
N ILE A 45 18.29 12.08 4.47
CA ILE A 45 18.25 12.64 5.83
C ILE A 45 18.29 11.55 6.92
N LEU A 46 17.63 10.42 6.68
CA LEU A 46 17.60 9.31 7.63
C LEU A 46 18.98 8.69 7.81
N ARG A 47 19.73 8.50 6.72
CA ARG A 47 21.08 7.94 6.76
C ARG A 47 22.04 8.88 7.49
N ASP A 48 22.02 10.17 7.12
CA ASP A 48 22.87 11.18 7.75
C ASP A 48 22.57 11.25 9.25
N SER A 49 21.29 11.17 9.63
CA SER A 49 20.88 11.17 11.05
C SER A 49 21.35 9.92 11.81
N LEU A 50 21.34 8.74 11.17
CA LEU A 50 21.82 7.50 11.77
C LEU A 50 23.35 7.51 11.93
N GLU A 51 24.08 8.05 10.96
CA GLU A 51 25.54 8.19 11.02
C GLU A 51 25.96 9.12 12.18
N LEU A 52 25.20 10.18 12.45
CA LEU A 52 25.43 11.05 13.61
C LEU A 52 25.30 10.33 14.97
N VAL A 53 24.50 9.28 15.04
CA VAL A 53 24.31 8.45 16.25
C VAL A 53 25.25 7.23 16.25
N GLY A 54 26.15 7.12 15.27
CA GLY A 54 27.10 6.00 15.16
C GLY A 54 26.53 4.73 14.58
N LEU A 55 25.32 4.77 13.98
CA LEU A 55 24.68 3.66 13.31
C LEU A 55 24.89 3.75 11.80
N SER A 56 25.56 2.77 11.20
CA SER A 56 25.74 2.72 9.75
C SER A 56 24.64 1.88 9.09
N TRP A 57 23.93 2.48 8.15
CA TRP A 57 22.98 1.73 7.30
C TRP A 57 23.65 1.42 5.95
N SER A 58 24.01 0.16 5.74
CA SER A 58 24.63 -0.33 4.49
C SER A 58 23.62 -0.85 3.46
N GLY A 59 22.31 -0.77 3.71
CA GLY A 59 21.26 -1.27 2.83
C GLY A 59 21.13 -0.49 1.52
N ARG A 60 20.91 -1.22 0.40
CA ARG A 60 20.52 -0.59 -0.87
C ARG A 60 19.07 -0.16 -0.79
N PHE A 61 18.81 1.14 -0.93
CA PHE A 61 17.45 1.68 -0.96
C PHE A 61 16.78 1.46 -2.32
N TYR A 62 17.53 1.64 -3.42
CA TYR A 62 17.01 1.44 -4.78
C TYR A 62 16.75 -0.03 -5.08
N GLY A 63 15.81 -0.30 -5.99
CA GLY A 63 15.32 -1.62 -6.33
C GLY A 63 14.04 -1.96 -5.57
N LEU A 64 13.84 -3.24 -5.27
CA LEU A 64 12.61 -3.73 -4.63
C LEU A 64 12.31 -3.04 -3.29
N THR A 65 13.33 -2.74 -2.49
CA THR A 65 13.15 -2.07 -1.20
C THR A 65 12.51 -0.69 -1.35
N GLY A 66 13.03 0.16 -2.24
CA GLY A 66 12.47 1.48 -2.49
C GLY A 66 11.04 1.42 -3.05
N ILE A 67 10.81 0.48 -3.98
CA ILE A 67 9.46 0.23 -4.53
C ILE A 67 8.48 -0.13 -3.42
N LEU A 68 8.85 -1.08 -2.54
CA LEU A 68 7.97 -1.51 -1.44
C LEU A 68 7.69 -0.38 -0.44
N VAL A 69 8.69 0.42 -0.09
CA VAL A 69 8.50 1.59 0.80
C VAL A 69 7.52 2.57 0.18
N ALA A 70 7.67 2.89 -1.12
CA ALA A 70 6.74 3.77 -1.81
C ALA A 70 5.33 3.18 -1.91
N HIS A 71 5.20 1.88 -2.22
CA HIS A 71 3.90 1.22 -2.25
C HIS A 71 3.22 1.20 -0.88
N VAL A 72 3.96 0.96 0.20
CA VAL A 72 3.40 1.05 1.56
C VAL A 72 2.96 2.48 1.86
N PHE A 73 3.75 3.48 1.49
CA PHE A 73 3.42 4.89 1.71
C PHE A 73 2.09 5.27 1.04
N PHE A 74 1.86 4.86 -0.21
CA PHE A 74 0.63 5.17 -0.94
C PHE A 74 -0.56 4.29 -0.52
N ASN A 75 -0.34 2.99 -0.36
CA ASN A 75 -1.44 2.03 -0.18
C ASN A 75 -1.86 1.83 1.27
N LEU A 76 -1.01 2.13 2.27
CA LEU A 76 -1.39 2.03 3.68
C LEU A 76 -2.59 2.94 4.03
N PRO A 77 -2.59 4.24 3.68
CA PRO A 77 -3.71 5.12 3.95
C PRO A 77 -5.00 4.69 3.25
N LEU A 78 -4.87 4.27 2.00
CA LEU A 78 -6.00 3.75 1.21
C LEU A 78 -6.60 2.51 1.88
N SER A 79 -5.77 1.54 2.24
CA SER A 79 -6.20 0.31 2.93
C SER A 79 -6.89 0.62 4.27
N VAL A 80 -6.35 1.56 5.05
CA VAL A 80 -6.98 1.98 6.31
C VAL A 80 -8.38 2.54 6.05
N ARG A 81 -8.55 3.40 5.04
CA ARG A 81 -9.84 3.99 4.69
C ARG A 81 -10.85 2.98 4.17
N MET A 82 -10.39 2.00 3.40
CA MET A 82 -11.27 0.95 2.88
C MET A 82 -11.71 -0.04 3.96
N LEU A 83 -10.83 -0.31 4.94
CA LEU A 83 -11.11 -1.28 6.00
C LEU A 83 -11.89 -0.69 7.17
N LEU A 84 -11.74 0.61 7.49
CA LEU A 84 -12.42 1.23 8.65
C LEU A 84 -13.94 1.03 8.66
N PRO A 85 -14.67 1.19 7.55
CA PRO A 85 -16.13 1.01 7.53
C PRO A 85 -16.60 -0.40 7.91
N ALA A 86 -15.71 -1.42 7.84
CA ALA A 86 -16.05 -2.78 8.27
C ALA A 86 -16.36 -2.84 9.78
N TRP A 87 -15.67 -2.05 10.60
CA TRP A 87 -15.93 -1.97 12.03
C TRP A 87 -17.20 -1.17 12.34
N ASP A 88 -17.51 -0.13 11.54
CA ASP A 88 -18.70 0.68 11.72
C ASP A 88 -20.00 -0.10 11.43
N ARG A 89 -19.89 -1.18 10.65
CA ARG A 89 -21.01 -2.09 10.35
C ARG A 89 -21.32 -3.08 11.45
N ILE A 90 -20.44 -3.23 12.45
CA ILE A 90 -20.65 -4.14 13.57
C ILE A 90 -21.67 -3.52 14.52
N PRO A 91 -22.84 -4.17 14.76
CA PRO A 91 -23.87 -3.67 15.66
C PRO A 91 -23.32 -3.42 17.08
N SER A 92 -23.80 -2.36 17.71
CA SER A 92 -23.39 -2.00 19.08
C SER A 92 -23.74 -3.10 20.10
N GLU A 93 -24.79 -3.88 19.84
CA GLU A 93 -25.21 -5.02 20.65
C GLU A 93 -24.11 -6.09 20.71
N ASN A 94 -23.46 -6.37 19.59
CA ASN A 94 -22.39 -7.36 19.53
C ASN A 94 -21.18 -6.93 20.38
N TRP A 95 -20.86 -5.63 20.38
CA TRP A 95 -19.81 -5.09 21.24
C TRP A 95 -20.16 -5.24 22.75
N ARG A 96 -21.43 -5.01 23.11
CA ARG A 96 -21.91 -5.19 24.50
C ARG A 96 -21.88 -6.66 24.93
N LEU A 97 -22.33 -7.57 24.06
CA LEU A 97 -22.29 -9.02 24.32
C LEU A 97 -20.88 -9.52 24.54
N THR A 98 -19.92 -9.11 23.71
CA THR A 98 -18.52 -9.53 23.90
C THR A 98 -17.91 -9.00 25.19
N ALA A 99 -18.31 -7.80 25.63
CA ALA A 99 -17.89 -7.25 26.90
C ALA A 99 -18.50 -8.02 28.09
N GLN A 100 -19.79 -8.40 28.03
CA GLN A 100 -20.45 -9.22 29.06
C GLN A 100 -19.83 -10.63 29.16
N LEU A 101 -19.41 -11.22 28.04
CA LEU A 101 -18.74 -12.52 28.00
C LEU A 101 -17.28 -12.47 28.44
N GLY A 102 -16.75 -11.30 28.81
CA GLY A 102 -15.36 -11.13 29.24
C GLY A 102 -14.33 -11.50 28.16
N MET A 103 -14.68 -11.36 26.86
CA MET A 103 -13.79 -11.73 25.76
C MET A 103 -12.51 -10.91 25.77
N ASN A 104 -11.36 -11.60 25.68
CA ASN A 104 -10.08 -10.96 25.53
C ASN A 104 -9.89 -10.40 24.10
N SER A 105 -8.87 -9.55 23.88
CA SER A 105 -8.63 -8.87 22.60
C SER A 105 -8.43 -9.83 21.42
N ARG A 106 -7.90 -11.04 21.64
CA ARG A 106 -7.69 -12.06 20.60
C ARG A 106 -8.99 -12.75 20.20
N GLN A 107 -9.84 -13.06 21.18
CA GLN A 107 -11.17 -13.65 20.96
C GLN A 107 -12.07 -12.65 20.22
N LEU A 108 -12.07 -11.39 20.69
CA LEU A 108 -12.81 -10.31 20.04
C LEU A 108 -12.40 -10.14 18.57
N PHE A 109 -11.08 -10.16 18.28
CA PHE A 109 -10.59 -10.10 16.90
C PHE A 109 -11.11 -11.28 16.09
N ARG A 110 -10.98 -12.51 16.59
CA ARG A 110 -11.31 -13.73 15.85
C ARG A 110 -12.80 -13.89 15.59
N TRP A 111 -13.64 -13.55 16.56
CA TRP A 111 -15.07 -13.88 16.52
C TRP A 111 -15.96 -12.70 16.08
N LEU A 112 -15.50 -11.47 16.27
CA LEU A 112 -16.28 -10.28 15.96
C LEU A 112 -15.69 -9.48 14.81
N GLU A 113 -14.40 -9.11 14.92
CA GLU A 113 -13.78 -8.19 13.95
C GLU A 113 -13.41 -8.90 12.64
N TRP A 114 -12.84 -10.11 12.72
CA TRP A 114 -12.38 -10.86 11.55
C TRP A 114 -13.52 -11.19 10.57
N PRO A 115 -14.69 -11.69 10.99
CA PRO A 115 -15.81 -11.91 10.07
C PRO A 115 -16.28 -10.64 9.36
N ALA A 116 -16.27 -9.49 10.05
CA ALA A 116 -16.60 -8.21 9.44
C ALA A 116 -15.54 -7.78 8.41
N LEU A 117 -14.27 -8.05 8.67
CA LEU A 117 -13.17 -7.72 7.76
C LEU A 117 -13.14 -8.61 6.51
N THR A 118 -13.45 -9.90 6.62
CA THR A 118 -13.40 -10.83 5.48
C THR A 118 -14.31 -10.43 4.34
N SER A 119 -15.38 -9.69 4.60
CA SER A 119 -16.29 -9.17 3.56
C SER A 119 -15.68 -8.03 2.73
N VAL A 120 -14.71 -7.29 3.28
CA VAL A 120 -14.10 -6.10 2.63
C VAL A 120 -12.66 -6.36 2.20
N LEU A 121 -11.99 -7.31 2.85
CA LEU A 121 -10.58 -7.61 2.64
C LEU A 121 -10.24 -8.01 1.20
N PRO A 122 -11.01 -8.89 0.52
CA PRO A 122 -10.71 -9.28 -0.85
C PRO A 122 -10.72 -8.08 -1.81
N GLY A 123 -11.77 -7.24 -1.73
CA GLY A 123 -11.86 -6.04 -2.55
C GLY A 123 -10.73 -5.06 -2.28
N THR A 124 -10.37 -4.86 -1.00
CA THR A 124 -9.24 -3.99 -0.62
C THR A 124 -7.92 -4.54 -1.16
N ALA A 125 -7.68 -5.84 -1.01
CA ALA A 125 -6.46 -6.50 -1.50
C ALA A 125 -6.34 -6.40 -3.03
N THR A 126 -7.45 -6.56 -3.74
CA THR A 126 -7.50 -6.40 -5.20
C THR A 126 -7.11 -4.98 -5.64
N VAL A 127 -7.73 -3.98 -5.03
CA VAL A 127 -7.44 -2.59 -5.38
C VAL A 127 -5.96 -2.28 -5.12
N VAL A 128 -5.42 -2.68 -3.96
CA VAL A 128 -4.00 -2.48 -3.63
C VAL A 128 -3.09 -3.23 -4.62
N PHE A 129 -3.44 -4.47 -4.96
CA PHE A 129 -2.68 -5.25 -5.94
C PHE A 129 -2.66 -4.56 -7.30
N LEU A 130 -3.83 -4.14 -7.81
CA LEU A 130 -3.92 -3.45 -9.11
C LEU A 130 -3.11 -2.15 -9.12
N LEU A 131 -3.17 -1.36 -8.05
CA LEU A 131 -2.39 -0.13 -7.93
C LEU A 131 -0.87 -0.39 -7.89
N CYS A 132 -0.44 -1.45 -7.20
CA CYS A 132 0.97 -1.85 -7.19
C CYS A 132 1.40 -2.41 -8.56
N PHE A 133 0.54 -3.20 -9.19
CA PHE A 133 0.81 -3.86 -10.46
C PHE A 133 0.88 -2.87 -11.63
N SER A 134 0.05 -1.81 -11.60
CA SER A 134 0.04 -0.72 -12.59
C SER A 134 0.93 0.46 -12.21
N SER A 135 1.93 0.24 -11.35
CA SER A 135 2.75 1.32 -10.82
C SER A 135 3.95 1.58 -11.72
N PHE A 136 3.79 2.49 -12.69
CA PHE A 136 4.84 2.88 -13.61
C PHE A 136 5.88 3.81 -12.98
N ALA A 137 5.43 5.00 -12.50
CA ALA A 137 6.32 6.07 -12.06
C ALA A 137 7.21 5.68 -10.87
N VAL A 138 6.65 4.94 -9.89
CA VAL A 138 7.38 4.45 -8.72
C VAL A 138 8.50 3.50 -9.15
N VAL A 139 8.19 2.53 -10.01
CA VAL A 139 9.15 1.52 -10.45
C VAL A 139 10.20 2.10 -11.41
N LEU A 140 9.80 3.04 -12.27
CA LEU A 140 10.73 3.70 -13.17
C LEU A 140 11.82 4.47 -12.41
N VAL A 141 11.44 5.15 -11.31
CA VAL A 141 12.37 5.99 -10.55
C VAL A 141 13.14 5.21 -9.48
N LEU A 142 12.48 4.27 -8.78
CA LEU A 142 13.07 3.55 -7.65
C LEU A 142 13.60 2.16 -8.02
N GLY A 143 13.19 1.59 -9.17
CA GLY A 143 13.53 0.21 -9.55
C GLY A 143 15.02 -0.05 -9.79
N GLY A 144 15.81 0.99 -10.08
CA GLY A 144 17.27 0.87 -10.21
C GLY A 144 17.74 0.01 -11.38
N GLY A 145 16.92 -0.17 -12.41
CA GLY A 145 17.26 -0.90 -13.65
C GLY A 145 16.60 -2.28 -13.79
N PRO A 146 17.17 -3.19 -14.56
CA PRO A 146 16.49 -4.43 -14.98
C PRO A 146 16.24 -5.44 -13.85
N SER A 147 16.88 -5.27 -12.69
CA SER A 147 16.72 -6.18 -11.54
C SER A 147 15.39 -6.03 -10.81
N ALA A 148 14.71 -4.89 -10.96
CA ALA A 148 13.40 -4.64 -10.35
C ALA A 148 12.56 -3.82 -11.34
N THR A 149 11.79 -4.51 -12.17
CA THR A 149 10.92 -3.92 -13.19
C THR A 149 9.52 -4.50 -13.09
N THR A 150 8.54 -3.79 -13.64
CA THR A 150 7.15 -4.23 -13.80
C THR A 150 6.79 -4.31 -15.28
N ILE A 151 5.63 -4.93 -15.58
CA ILE A 151 5.13 -5.02 -16.96
C ILE A 151 4.96 -3.61 -17.56
N GLU A 152 4.50 -2.63 -16.79
CA GLU A 152 4.38 -1.22 -17.21
C GLU A 152 5.71 -0.63 -17.71
N VAL A 153 6.77 -0.85 -16.93
CA VAL A 153 8.12 -0.38 -17.32
C VAL A 153 8.63 -1.15 -18.53
N ALA A 154 8.34 -2.46 -18.62
CA ALA A 154 8.71 -3.27 -19.78
C ALA A 154 8.00 -2.82 -21.08
N ILE A 155 6.70 -2.45 -20.98
CA ILE A 155 5.94 -1.85 -22.09
C ILE A 155 6.61 -0.53 -22.54
N TYR A 156 6.94 0.33 -21.57
CA TYR A 156 7.62 1.59 -21.85
C TYR A 156 8.98 1.37 -22.52
N GLN A 157 9.77 0.42 -22.05
CA GLN A 157 11.06 0.07 -22.64
C GLN A 157 10.92 -0.44 -24.08
N ALA A 158 9.97 -1.35 -24.31
CA ALA A 158 9.69 -1.89 -25.64
C ALA A 158 9.30 -0.79 -26.65
N LEU A 159 8.50 0.22 -26.21
CA LEU A 159 8.09 1.32 -27.06
C LEU A 159 9.17 2.37 -27.26
N ARG A 160 9.88 2.74 -26.19
CA ARG A 160 10.74 3.93 -26.20
C ARG A 160 12.19 3.63 -26.60
N PHE A 161 12.68 2.44 -26.27
CA PHE A 161 14.09 2.06 -26.47
C PHE A 161 14.25 0.97 -27.50
N ASP A 162 13.42 -0.09 -27.43
CA ASP A 162 13.54 -1.24 -28.35
C ASP A 162 12.84 -0.98 -29.69
N PHE A 163 11.95 0.03 -29.77
CA PHE A 163 11.11 0.32 -30.94
C PHE A 163 10.33 -0.91 -31.43
N ASP A 164 9.82 -1.73 -30.48
CA ASP A 164 9.09 -2.96 -30.73
C ASP A 164 7.60 -2.84 -30.28
N PRO A 165 6.74 -2.21 -31.11
CA PRO A 165 5.32 -2.07 -30.79
C PRO A 165 4.57 -3.40 -30.64
N PRO A 166 4.88 -4.46 -31.44
CA PRO A 166 4.25 -5.78 -31.25
C PRO A 166 4.48 -6.36 -29.88
N ARG A 167 5.71 -6.29 -29.35
CA ARG A 167 6.07 -6.75 -28.01
C ARG A 167 5.36 -5.93 -26.94
N ALA A 168 5.32 -4.60 -27.08
CA ALA A 168 4.62 -3.73 -26.15
C ALA A 168 3.12 -4.02 -26.11
N ALA A 169 2.48 -4.25 -27.28
CA ALA A 169 1.07 -4.62 -27.37
C ALA A 169 0.80 -5.98 -26.70
N ALA A 170 1.64 -6.98 -26.92
CA ALA A 170 1.50 -8.29 -26.29
C ALA A 170 1.59 -8.19 -24.75
N LEU A 171 2.54 -7.43 -24.22
CA LEU A 171 2.67 -7.18 -22.78
C LEU A 171 1.45 -6.44 -22.21
N ALA A 172 0.96 -5.42 -22.91
CA ALA A 172 -0.22 -4.65 -22.49
C ALA A 172 -1.50 -5.52 -22.45
N LEU A 173 -1.71 -6.36 -23.47
CA LEU A 173 -2.82 -7.31 -23.51
C LEU A 173 -2.70 -8.36 -22.40
N GLY A 174 -1.49 -8.86 -22.14
CA GLY A 174 -1.23 -9.78 -21.03
C GLY A 174 -1.56 -9.15 -19.67
N GLN A 175 -1.14 -7.91 -19.45
CA GLN A 175 -1.44 -7.15 -18.23
C GLN A 175 -2.96 -6.94 -18.07
N LEU A 176 -3.64 -6.52 -19.14
CA LEU A 176 -5.10 -6.35 -19.14
C LEU A 176 -5.80 -7.66 -18.81
N GLY A 177 -5.35 -8.78 -19.39
CA GLY A 177 -5.90 -10.12 -19.12
C GLY A 177 -5.75 -10.50 -17.65
N ILE A 178 -4.58 -10.30 -17.04
CA ILE A 178 -4.32 -10.58 -15.62
C ILE A 178 -5.23 -9.73 -14.72
N CYS A 179 -5.30 -8.42 -14.98
CA CYS A 179 -6.15 -7.51 -14.21
C CYS A 179 -7.62 -7.91 -14.29
N THR A 180 -8.10 -8.21 -15.49
CA THR A 180 -9.50 -8.63 -15.74
C THR A 180 -9.80 -9.95 -15.04
N ALA A 181 -8.94 -10.94 -15.17
CA ALA A 181 -9.11 -12.24 -14.53
C ALA A 181 -9.17 -12.13 -13.01
N LEU A 182 -8.33 -11.27 -12.42
CA LEU A 182 -8.31 -11.04 -10.98
C LEU A 182 -9.60 -10.37 -10.49
N VAL A 183 -10.09 -9.36 -11.21
CA VAL A 183 -11.36 -8.68 -10.86
C VAL A 183 -12.55 -9.63 -10.99
N LEU A 184 -12.63 -10.40 -12.07
CA LEU A 184 -13.73 -11.35 -12.28
C LEU A 184 -13.69 -12.50 -11.26
N GLY A 185 -12.50 -13.02 -10.93
CA GLY A 185 -12.34 -14.11 -9.98
C GLY A 185 -12.75 -13.76 -8.53
N LEU A 186 -12.83 -12.48 -8.19
CA LEU A 186 -13.29 -12.02 -6.88
C LEU A 186 -14.79 -11.74 -6.80
N HIS A 187 -15.47 -11.70 -7.93
CA HIS A 187 -16.93 -11.55 -7.98
C HIS A 187 -17.67 -12.90 -7.92
N HIS A 188 -16.94 -14.02 -7.94
CA HIS A 188 -17.44 -15.38 -7.71
C HIS A 188 -17.07 -15.86 -6.30
#